data_a64d69306688db657a53b67d5aa8b290
#
_entry.id   a64d69306688db657a53b67d5aa8b290
#
_cell.length_a   1.000
_cell.length_b   1.000
_cell.length_c   1.000
_cell.angle_alpha   90.00
_cell.angle_beta   90.00
_cell.angle_gamma   90.00
#
_symmetry.space_group_name_H-M   'P 1'
#
loop_
_entity.id
_entity.type
_entity.pdbx_description
1 polymer ?
#
loop_
_entity_poly.entity_id
_entity_poly.type
_entity_poly.pdbx_seq_one_letter_code
_entity_poly.pdbx_strand_id
1 'polypeptide(L)'
;MFRLDLHLERQRRFSERTFGPGSRAAGVVDHIRKELREIEEAPGDLAEWIDVVILALDGAWRTGATPAQIIDALLAKQAKNESRSWPDWRTAPADKAIEHDRADDPIDDNTYFVMRNAGGAVFVKHGPFFRDQGGLTEDWGKNWTRIRAGSLKHARQIGELLP
;
A
#
# COMPACT_ATOMS: atom_id res chain seq x y z
N MET A 1 1.88 -31.72 1.15
CA MET A 1 1.23 -30.43 1.50
C MET A 1 2.20 -29.30 1.20
N PHE A 2 1.77 -28.26 0.49
CA PHE A 2 2.60 -27.07 0.23
C PHE A 2 2.89 -26.32 1.53
N ARG A 3 4.14 -25.88 1.72
CA ARG A 3 4.62 -25.14 2.90
C ARG A 3 5.30 -23.87 2.44
N LEU A 4 4.67 -22.73 2.74
CA LEU A 4 5.15 -21.42 2.30
C LEU A 4 6.51 -21.05 2.90
N ASP A 5 6.79 -21.43 4.14
CA ASP A 5 8.08 -21.22 4.79
C ASP A 5 9.24 -21.87 4.03
N LEU A 6 9.07 -23.13 3.63
CA LEU A 6 10.06 -23.85 2.83
C LEU A 6 10.18 -23.28 1.41
N HIS A 7 9.07 -22.83 0.84
CA HIS A 7 9.09 -22.16 -0.46
C HIS A 7 9.90 -20.86 -0.40
N LEU A 8 9.68 -20.03 0.60
CA LEU A 8 10.40 -18.76 0.81
C LEU A 8 11.91 -18.99 0.98
N GLU A 9 12.33 -20.01 1.74
CA GLU A 9 13.74 -20.36 1.87
C GLU A 9 14.36 -20.80 0.53
N ARG A 10 13.64 -21.63 -0.23
CA ARG A 10 14.08 -22.09 -1.56
C ARG A 10 14.20 -20.91 -2.51
N GLN A 11 13.20 -20.04 -2.55
CA GLN A 11 13.18 -18.85 -3.40
C GLN A 11 14.32 -17.89 -3.03
N ARG A 12 14.57 -17.65 -1.75
CA ARG A 12 15.68 -16.81 -1.28
C ARG A 12 17.03 -17.34 -1.82
N ARG A 13 17.31 -18.65 -1.63
CA ARG A 13 18.56 -19.26 -2.11
C ARG A 13 18.73 -19.16 -3.63
N PHE A 14 17.63 -19.32 -4.36
CA PHE A 14 17.65 -19.14 -5.82
C PHE A 14 17.93 -17.68 -6.19
N SER A 15 17.22 -16.74 -5.59
CA SER A 15 17.32 -15.32 -5.91
C SER A 15 18.69 -14.73 -5.54
N GLU A 16 19.24 -15.08 -4.36
CA GLU A 16 20.58 -14.64 -3.96
C GLU A 16 21.66 -15.13 -4.93
N ARG A 17 21.55 -16.37 -5.37
CA ARG A 17 22.52 -16.96 -6.32
C ARG A 17 22.40 -16.37 -7.73
N THR A 18 21.16 -16.05 -8.17
CA THR A 18 20.87 -15.63 -9.54
C THR A 18 20.98 -14.12 -9.71
N PHE A 19 20.45 -13.36 -8.76
CA PHE A 19 20.35 -11.91 -8.85
C PHE A 19 21.26 -11.17 -7.85
N GLY A 20 22.00 -11.91 -7.03
CA GLY A 20 22.92 -11.38 -6.01
C GLY A 20 22.22 -11.01 -4.69
N PRO A 21 23.04 -10.78 -3.64
CA PRO A 21 22.57 -10.41 -2.31
C PRO A 21 22.12 -8.95 -2.23
N GLY A 22 21.55 -8.58 -1.08
CA GLY A 22 21.16 -7.23 -0.74
C GLY A 22 19.72 -6.90 -1.10
N SER A 23 19.34 -5.67 -0.82
CA SER A 23 17.97 -5.20 -0.92
C SER A 23 17.41 -5.29 -2.36
N ARG A 24 18.15 -4.81 -3.36
CA ARG A 24 17.74 -4.78 -4.78
C ARG A 24 16.29 -4.28 -5.03
N ALA A 25 15.74 -3.51 -4.12
CA ALA A 25 14.34 -3.06 -4.16
C ALA A 25 13.96 -2.39 -5.49
N ALA A 26 14.84 -1.54 -6.04
CA ALA A 26 14.57 -0.89 -7.32
C ALA A 26 14.44 -1.90 -8.47
N GLY A 27 15.31 -2.91 -8.52
CA GLY A 27 15.24 -3.97 -9.55
C GLY A 27 14.00 -4.85 -9.42
N VAL A 28 13.60 -5.19 -8.18
CA VAL A 28 12.37 -5.95 -7.94
C VAL A 28 11.15 -5.14 -8.38
N VAL A 29 11.08 -3.86 -8.03
CA VAL A 29 9.98 -2.98 -8.44
C VAL A 29 9.92 -2.82 -9.96
N ASP A 30 11.07 -2.67 -10.62
CA ASP A 30 11.12 -2.58 -12.08
C ASP A 30 10.60 -3.85 -12.75
N HIS A 31 10.98 -5.02 -12.22
CA HIS A 31 10.50 -6.30 -12.73
C HIS A 31 8.98 -6.46 -12.51
N ILE A 32 8.45 -6.13 -11.31
CA ILE A 32 7.00 -6.14 -11.06
C ILE A 32 6.26 -5.27 -12.10
N ARG A 33 6.79 -4.09 -12.44
CA ARG A 33 6.17 -3.25 -13.47
C ARG A 33 6.15 -3.89 -14.85
N LYS A 34 7.15 -4.73 -15.17
CA LYS A 34 7.17 -5.50 -16.40
C LYS A 34 6.05 -6.54 -16.39
N GLU A 35 5.94 -7.35 -15.33
CA GLU A 35 4.90 -8.37 -15.22
C GLU A 35 3.48 -7.76 -15.22
N LEU A 36 3.29 -6.57 -14.63
CA LEU A 36 1.99 -5.87 -14.71
C LEU A 36 1.59 -5.55 -16.15
N ARG A 37 2.52 -5.21 -17.03
CA ARG A 37 2.21 -5.00 -18.47
C ARG A 37 1.84 -6.32 -19.17
N GLU A 38 2.51 -7.42 -18.83
CA GLU A 38 2.18 -8.73 -19.37
C GLU A 38 0.79 -9.21 -18.92
N ILE A 39 0.41 -8.92 -17.66
CA ILE A 39 -0.97 -9.10 -17.19
C ILE A 39 -1.97 -8.24 -17.96
N GLU A 40 -1.64 -6.97 -18.26
CA GLU A 40 -2.52 -6.08 -19.04
C GLU A 40 -2.75 -6.63 -20.46
N GLU A 41 -1.73 -7.26 -21.06
CA GLU A 41 -1.81 -7.89 -22.38
C GLU A 41 -2.54 -9.25 -22.35
N ALA A 42 -2.38 -10.04 -21.29
CA ALA A 42 -2.95 -11.38 -21.13
C ALA A 42 -3.56 -11.61 -19.74
N PRO A 43 -4.63 -10.90 -19.35
CA PRO A 43 -5.15 -10.91 -17.97
C PRO A 43 -5.68 -12.29 -17.49
N GLY A 44 -5.89 -13.22 -18.39
CA GLY A 44 -6.28 -14.60 -18.10
C GLY A 44 -5.10 -15.56 -17.91
N ASP A 45 -3.86 -15.13 -18.14
CA ASP A 45 -2.69 -15.98 -17.91
C ASP A 45 -2.33 -16.03 -16.42
N LEU A 46 -2.50 -17.20 -15.82
CA LEU A 46 -2.18 -17.41 -14.41
C LEU A 46 -0.69 -17.26 -14.12
N ALA A 47 0.19 -17.56 -15.09
CA ALA A 47 1.64 -17.50 -14.89
C ALA A 47 2.08 -16.07 -14.55
N GLU A 48 1.58 -15.07 -15.28
CA GLU A 48 1.93 -13.66 -15.06
C GLU A 48 1.52 -13.17 -13.64
N TRP A 49 0.35 -13.60 -13.18
CA TRP A 49 -0.07 -13.32 -11.80
C TRP A 49 0.84 -13.97 -10.76
N ILE A 50 1.34 -15.19 -11.04
CA ILE A 50 2.27 -15.91 -10.14
C ILE A 50 3.64 -15.24 -10.15
N ASP A 51 4.09 -14.69 -11.27
CA ASP A 51 5.36 -13.96 -11.32
C ASP A 51 5.33 -12.70 -10.45
N VAL A 52 4.23 -11.96 -10.45
CA VAL A 52 4.03 -10.85 -9.49
C VAL A 52 4.08 -11.34 -8.04
N VAL A 53 3.45 -12.47 -7.70
CA VAL A 53 3.48 -13.04 -6.35
C VAL A 53 4.91 -13.42 -5.95
N ILE A 54 5.66 -14.10 -6.84
CA ILE A 54 7.05 -14.50 -6.59
C ILE A 54 7.94 -13.26 -6.39
N LEU A 55 7.80 -12.24 -7.20
CA LEU A 55 8.57 -11.00 -7.08
C LEU A 55 8.22 -10.21 -5.82
N ALA A 56 6.95 -10.17 -5.43
CA ALA A 56 6.53 -9.53 -4.18
C ALA A 56 7.13 -10.24 -2.95
N LEU A 57 7.15 -11.58 -2.95
CA LEU A 57 7.80 -12.38 -1.91
C LEU A 57 9.33 -12.21 -1.93
N ASP A 58 9.95 -12.07 -3.11
CA ASP A 58 11.38 -11.74 -3.23
C ASP A 58 11.68 -10.38 -2.58
N GLY A 59 10.89 -9.37 -2.88
CA GLY A 59 11.00 -8.06 -2.24
C GLY A 59 10.83 -8.13 -0.72
N ALA A 60 9.88 -8.93 -0.24
CA ALA A 60 9.60 -9.07 1.19
C ALA A 60 10.80 -9.64 1.97
N TRP A 61 11.38 -10.77 1.55
CA TRP A 61 12.54 -11.32 2.28
C TRP A 61 13.79 -10.42 2.16
N ARG A 62 13.94 -9.66 1.07
CA ARG A 62 15.05 -8.71 0.87
C ARG A 62 15.01 -7.51 1.82
N THR A 63 13.92 -7.29 2.55
CA THR A 63 13.87 -6.36 3.69
C THR A 63 14.64 -6.87 4.91
N GLY A 64 15.11 -8.12 4.90
CA GLY A 64 15.72 -8.81 6.04
C GLY A 64 14.74 -9.64 6.86
N ALA A 65 13.47 -9.71 6.45
CA ALA A 65 12.47 -10.51 7.16
C ALA A 65 12.70 -12.01 6.98
N THR A 66 12.47 -12.76 8.05
CA THR A 66 12.47 -14.23 8.04
C THR A 66 11.20 -14.77 7.39
N PRO A 67 11.17 -16.03 6.89
CA PRO A 67 9.95 -16.65 6.39
C PRO A 67 8.78 -16.59 7.35
N ALA A 68 9.01 -16.80 8.65
CA ALA A 68 7.95 -16.70 9.67
C ALA A 68 7.38 -15.26 9.74
N GLN A 69 8.23 -14.25 9.77
CA GLN A 69 7.80 -12.84 9.80
C GLN A 69 7.03 -12.45 8.54
N ILE A 70 7.38 -12.98 7.37
CA ILE A 70 6.64 -12.74 6.12
C ILE A 70 5.24 -13.36 6.19
N ILE A 71 5.15 -14.60 6.69
CA ILE A 71 3.87 -15.30 6.86
C ILE A 71 2.98 -14.55 7.88
N ASP A 72 3.54 -14.18 9.03
CA ASP A 72 2.81 -13.43 10.05
C ASP A 72 2.32 -12.08 9.53
N ALA A 73 3.16 -11.36 8.77
CA ALA A 73 2.79 -10.09 8.15
C ALA A 73 1.68 -10.26 7.10
N LEU A 74 1.72 -11.34 6.30
CA LEU A 74 0.67 -11.66 5.32
C LEU A 74 -0.67 -11.90 6.01
N LEU A 75 -0.68 -12.75 7.05
CA LEU A 75 -1.87 -13.08 7.83
C LEU A 75 -2.44 -11.85 8.55
N ALA A 76 -1.58 -11.07 9.20
CA ALA A 76 -1.99 -9.85 9.87
C ALA A 76 -2.57 -8.80 8.89
N LYS A 77 -1.98 -8.69 7.70
CA LYS A 77 -2.47 -7.77 6.66
C LYS A 77 -3.83 -8.21 6.12
N GLN A 78 -4.02 -9.51 5.91
CA GLN A 78 -5.30 -10.07 5.48
C GLN A 78 -6.37 -9.82 6.54
N ALA A 79 -6.13 -10.18 7.80
CA ALA A 79 -7.05 -9.95 8.90
C ALA A 79 -7.41 -8.46 9.05
N LYS A 80 -6.43 -7.57 8.89
CA LYS A 80 -6.67 -6.12 8.89
C LYS A 80 -7.58 -5.71 7.73
N ASN A 81 -7.41 -6.25 6.53
CA ASN A 81 -8.27 -5.94 5.39
C ASN A 81 -9.71 -6.42 5.61
N GLU A 82 -9.88 -7.62 6.19
CA GLU A 82 -11.19 -8.19 6.53
C GLU A 82 -11.94 -7.40 7.60
N SER A 83 -11.22 -6.75 8.51
CA SER A 83 -11.81 -5.91 9.57
C SER A 83 -12.20 -4.50 9.12
N ARG A 84 -11.87 -4.09 7.90
CA ARG A 84 -12.14 -2.75 7.38
C ARG A 84 -13.52 -2.65 6.76
N SER A 85 -14.08 -1.43 6.77
CA SER A 85 -15.26 -1.12 5.97
C SER A 85 -14.87 -0.89 4.50
N TRP A 86 -15.59 -1.53 3.60
CA TRP A 86 -15.39 -1.43 2.16
C TRP A 86 -16.68 -0.95 1.50
N PRO A 87 -16.60 -0.08 0.48
CA PRO A 87 -17.76 0.27 -0.32
C PRO A 87 -18.38 -0.95 -0.99
N ASP A 88 -19.67 -0.89 -1.30
CA ASP A 88 -20.31 -1.93 -2.11
C ASP A 88 -19.65 -1.98 -3.49
N TRP A 89 -19.03 -3.09 -3.83
CA TRP A 89 -18.35 -3.29 -5.09
C TRP A 89 -19.24 -3.03 -6.32
N ARG A 90 -20.56 -3.16 -6.17
CA ARG A 90 -21.55 -2.91 -7.23
C ARG A 90 -21.64 -1.44 -7.61
N THR A 91 -21.22 -0.54 -6.72
CA THR A 91 -21.24 0.92 -6.92
C THR A 91 -19.93 1.46 -7.46
N ALA A 92 -18.87 0.65 -7.47
CA ALA A 92 -17.55 1.04 -7.96
C ALA A 92 -17.40 0.72 -9.45
N PRO A 93 -16.68 1.56 -10.23
CA PRO A 93 -16.32 1.22 -11.61
C PRO A 93 -15.47 -0.06 -11.65
N ALA A 94 -15.77 -0.96 -12.59
CA ALA A 94 -15.09 -2.27 -12.67
C ALA A 94 -13.58 -2.17 -13.00
N ASP A 95 -13.15 -1.07 -13.59
CA ASP A 95 -11.77 -0.78 -14.00
C ASP A 95 -10.99 0.05 -12.96
N LYS A 96 -11.56 0.29 -11.79
CA LYS A 96 -10.91 1.06 -10.71
C LYS A 96 -10.75 0.23 -9.46
N ALA A 97 -9.63 0.48 -8.76
CA ALA A 97 -9.41 -0.08 -7.44
C ALA A 97 -10.48 0.43 -6.46
N ILE A 98 -11.00 -0.49 -5.65
CA ILE A 98 -11.90 -0.14 -4.55
C ILE A 98 -11.05 0.14 -3.33
N GLU A 99 -11.10 1.36 -2.82
CA GLU A 99 -10.41 1.78 -1.60
C GLU A 99 -11.33 1.58 -0.39
N HIS A 100 -10.78 1.08 0.71
CA HIS A 100 -11.52 0.99 1.98
C HIS A 100 -11.78 2.38 2.56
N ASP A 101 -12.84 2.50 3.37
CA ASP A 101 -13.07 3.72 4.15
C ASP A 101 -11.92 3.90 5.17
N ARG A 102 -11.28 5.05 5.11
CA ARG A 102 -10.15 5.40 5.97
C ARG A 102 -10.55 6.14 7.24
N ALA A 103 -11.84 6.40 7.44
CA ALA A 103 -12.33 7.09 8.64
C ALA A 103 -11.95 6.31 9.92
N ASP A 104 -11.99 4.98 9.85
CA ASP A 104 -11.72 4.08 10.98
C ASP A 104 -10.23 3.71 11.15
N ASP A 105 -9.36 4.12 10.23
CA ASP A 105 -7.92 3.84 10.38
C ASP A 105 -7.34 4.64 11.55
N PRO A 106 -6.42 4.07 12.36
CA PRO A 106 -5.74 4.83 13.40
C PRO A 106 -5.02 6.06 12.84
N ILE A 107 -5.07 7.17 13.57
CA ILE A 107 -4.25 8.34 13.26
C ILE A 107 -2.82 8.06 13.74
N ASP A 108 -1.90 7.92 12.81
CA ASP A 108 -0.49 7.65 13.04
C ASP A 108 0.41 8.72 12.40
N ASP A 109 1.73 8.57 12.54
CA ASP A 109 2.72 9.51 12.01
C ASP A 109 2.71 9.68 10.48
N ASN A 110 2.06 8.76 9.75
CA ASN A 110 1.86 8.84 8.30
C ASN A 110 0.48 9.38 7.91
N THR A 111 -0.34 9.76 8.88
CA THR A 111 -1.67 10.33 8.66
C THR A 111 -1.54 11.85 8.51
N TYR A 112 -2.14 12.39 7.46
CA TYR A 112 -2.24 13.82 7.22
C TYR A 112 -3.68 14.19 6.86
N PHE A 113 -4.07 15.39 7.22
CA PHE A 113 -5.32 16.01 6.78
C PHE A 113 -4.97 17.13 5.79
N VAL A 114 -5.60 17.11 4.64
CA VAL A 114 -5.33 18.05 3.55
C VAL A 114 -6.63 18.74 3.15
N MET A 115 -6.55 20.04 2.96
CA MET A 115 -7.66 20.85 2.46
C MET A 115 -7.16 21.76 1.35
N ARG A 116 -7.95 21.89 0.28
CA ARG A 116 -7.75 22.89 -0.75
C ARG A 116 -8.88 23.92 -0.67
N ASN A 117 -8.54 25.20 -0.56
CA ASN A 117 -9.56 26.24 -0.55
C ASN A 117 -9.99 26.64 -1.98
N ALA A 118 -11.04 27.44 -2.08
CA ALA A 118 -11.57 27.93 -3.36
C ALA A 118 -10.55 28.74 -4.19
N GLY A 119 -9.52 29.30 -3.55
CA GLY A 119 -8.42 30.00 -4.20
C GLY A 119 -7.27 29.07 -4.65
N GLY A 120 -7.42 27.74 -4.48
CA GLY A 120 -6.42 26.75 -4.87
C GLY A 120 -5.27 26.56 -3.84
N ALA A 121 -5.28 27.25 -2.72
CA ALA A 121 -4.26 27.07 -1.69
C ALA A 121 -4.46 25.75 -0.94
N VAL A 122 -3.35 24.99 -0.77
CA VAL A 122 -3.33 23.71 -0.10
C VAL A 122 -2.84 23.85 1.34
N PHE A 123 -3.65 23.38 2.27
CA PHE A 123 -3.33 23.32 3.70
C PHE A 123 -3.11 21.86 4.10
N VAL A 124 -2.08 21.63 4.90
CA VAL A 124 -1.75 20.28 5.38
C VAL A 124 -1.56 20.29 6.89
N LYS A 125 -2.18 19.34 7.57
CA LYS A 125 -2.03 19.11 9.02
C LYS A 125 -1.52 17.69 9.25
N HIS A 126 -0.54 17.53 10.13
CA HIS A 126 -0.05 16.23 10.58
C HIS A 126 -1.07 15.59 11.54
N GLY A 127 -1.42 14.34 11.32
CA GLY A 127 -2.51 13.69 12.02
C GLY A 127 -2.38 13.64 13.54
N PRO A 128 -1.25 13.17 14.11
CA PRO A 128 -1.05 13.18 15.56
C PRO A 128 -1.20 14.56 16.19
N PHE A 129 -0.58 15.59 15.59
CA PHE A 129 -0.70 16.98 16.05
C PHE A 129 -2.14 17.48 15.96
N PHE A 130 -2.87 17.10 14.91
CA PHE A 130 -4.25 17.50 14.70
C PHE A 130 -5.19 16.89 15.75
N ARG A 131 -4.97 15.64 16.14
CA ARG A 131 -5.68 14.96 17.22
C ARG A 131 -5.46 15.65 18.57
N ASP A 132 -4.21 16.01 18.86
CA ASP A 132 -3.81 16.61 20.15
C ASP A 132 -4.37 18.04 20.32
N GLN A 133 -4.73 18.71 19.23
CA GLN A 133 -5.40 20.02 19.24
C GLN A 133 -6.94 19.95 19.31
N GLY A 134 -7.49 18.82 19.75
CA GLY A 134 -8.95 18.65 19.94
C GLY A 134 -9.69 17.99 18.77
N GLY A 135 -8.94 17.52 17.78
CA GLY A 135 -9.50 16.76 16.66
C GLY A 135 -10.28 17.59 15.65
N LEU A 136 -10.97 16.88 14.76
CA LEU A 136 -11.94 17.47 13.83
C LEU A 136 -13.21 17.81 14.60
N THR A 137 -13.50 19.07 14.80
CA THR A 137 -14.88 19.50 15.14
C THR A 137 -15.77 19.26 13.91
N GLU A 138 -17.10 19.11 14.09
CA GLU A 138 -18.04 18.83 12.99
C GLU A 138 -17.90 19.81 11.81
N ASP A 139 -17.54 21.07 12.08
CA ASP A 139 -17.34 22.11 11.06
C ASP A 139 -16.00 22.00 10.32
N TRP A 140 -14.97 21.45 10.94
CA TRP A 140 -13.66 21.26 10.34
C TRP A 140 -13.58 20.00 9.49
N GLY A 141 -14.38 18.98 9.79
CA GLY A 141 -14.38 17.69 9.10
C GLY A 141 -14.84 17.74 7.66
N LYS A 142 -15.72 18.67 7.31
CA LYS A 142 -16.38 18.70 5.99
C LYS A 142 -15.46 19.08 4.82
N ASN A 143 -14.35 19.77 5.08
CA ASN A 143 -13.46 20.29 4.05
C ASN A 143 -12.05 19.68 4.08
N TRP A 144 -11.77 18.76 4.99
CA TRP A 144 -10.46 18.12 5.12
C TRP A 144 -10.50 16.68 4.65
N THR A 145 -9.62 16.36 3.72
CA THR A 145 -9.42 14.99 3.25
C THR A 145 -8.31 14.34 4.06
N ARG A 146 -8.61 13.20 4.68
CA ARG A 146 -7.61 12.37 5.35
C ARG A 146 -6.81 11.58 4.31
N ILE A 147 -5.48 11.68 4.38
CA ILE A 147 -4.57 10.97 3.48
C ILE A 147 -3.45 10.29 4.27
N ARG A 148 -2.76 9.34 3.61
CA ARG A 148 -1.50 8.79 4.10
C ARG A 148 -0.36 9.25 3.19
N ALA A 149 0.70 9.75 3.82
CA ALA A 149 1.89 10.22 3.10
C ALA A 149 3.15 9.96 3.92
N GLY A 150 4.26 9.65 3.27
CA GLY A 150 5.53 9.42 3.94
C GLY A 150 6.23 10.70 4.44
N SER A 151 5.70 11.88 4.08
CA SER A 151 6.22 13.18 4.51
C SER A 151 5.20 14.29 4.28
N LEU A 152 5.40 15.44 4.95
CA LEU A 152 4.63 16.67 4.73
C LEU A 152 4.67 17.14 3.26
N LYS A 153 5.83 17.02 2.61
CA LYS A 153 5.99 17.37 1.18
C LYS A 153 5.12 16.50 0.30
N HIS A 154 5.11 15.19 0.54
CA HIS A 154 4.29 14.23 -0.19
C HIS A 154 2.80 14.49 0.05
N ALA A 155 2.39 14.76 1.31
CA ALA A 155 1.02 15.12 1.64
C ALA A 155 0.54 16.37 0.90
N ARG A 156 1.41 17.39 0.75
CA ARG A 156 1.09 18.60 -0.01
C ARG A 156 0.88 18.31 -1.50
N GLN A 157 1.76 17.50 -2.11
CA GLN A 157 1.62 17.10 -3.52
C GLN A 157 0.29 16.37 -3.78
N ILE A 158 -0.14 15.48 -2.87
CA ILE A 158 -1.46 14.83 -2.97
C ILE A 158 -2.57 15.88 -2.89
N GLY A 159 -2.46 16.85 -1.98
CA GLY A 159 -3.45 17.92 -1.83
C GLY A 159 -3.61 18.83 -3.05
N GLU A 160 -2.55 19.00 -3.83
CA GLU A 160 -2.58 19.76 -5.10
C GLU A 160 -3.38 19.04 -6.19
N LEU A 161 -3.56 17.73 -6.07
CA LEU A 161 -4.32 16.87 -6.99
C LEU A 161 -5.79 16.69 -6.57
N LEU A 162 -6.18 17.16 -5.38
CA LEU A 162 -7.56 17.09 -4.93
C LEU A 162 -8.45 18.03 -5.75
N PRO A 163 -9.70 17.63 -6.04
CA PRO A 163 -10.66 18.45 -6.79
C PRO A 163 -11.00 19.76 -6.07
#